data_411d5744a3b32021407e19618cfc8327
#
_entry.id   411d5744a3b32021407e19618cfc8327
#
_cell.length_a   1.000
_cell.length_b   1.000
_cell.length_c   1.000
_cell.angle_alpha   90.00
_cell.angle_beta   90.00
_cell.angle_gamma   90.00
#
_symmetry.space_group_name_H-M   'P 1'
#
loop_
_entity.id
_entity.type
_entity.pdbx_description
1 polymer ?
#
loop_
_entity_poly.entity_id
_entity_poly.type
_entity_poly.pdbx_seq_one_letter_code
_entity_poly.pdbx_strand_id
1 'polypeptide(L)'
;MLTRKDLYNIPGWHTRKHLVVIESDDWGSVRMPSAAVYNQFLAHSVRVDLDPYCRYDNLATSEDLSNLFEVLNSVKDCYGNPAVITANAVTANPDFEKIAASNFENYYYEPFTHTLAKSPRHTDAFALWQQGMDAKLFHPQLHGREHLNVKKWLAALRSAEPATLLAFQLGTFGLTQDSAPTIKQYYLGAFNSALPADIEHYRTIISEGAELFNTIFGFRSESFIAPTYEWSPDIEPHLTAAGIKYLQGTVCQKIPMGDDQGTILKRRCFQGTQSPHGLIYLMRNCFFEPSLKPEADNVGECLHHIKKAFRWGKAANICSHRVNFIGSIDKRNTDRNLPALRRLLSEILRNWPDTQFVTSDTLGAIIQSKS
;
A
#
# COMPACT_ATOMS: atom_id res chain seq x y z
N MET A 1 14.32 7.97 27.99
CA MET A 1 14.69 9.24 27.34
C MET A 1 13.70 9.51 26.21
N LEU A 2 13.19 10.74 26.06
CA LEU A 2 12.36 11.16 24.94
C LEU A 2 13.24 11.28 23.68
N THR A 3 12.86 10.58 22.61
CA THR A 3 13.54 10.70 21.32
C THR A 3 12.82 11.75 20.46
N ARG A 4 13.51 12.30 19.42
CA ARG A 4 12.85 13.19 18.45
C ARG A 4 11.60 12.57 17.81
N LYS A 5 11.56 11.24 17.64
CA LYS A 5 10.39 10.52 17.10
C LYS A 5 9.20 10.53 18.08
N ASP A 6 9.45 10.62 19.38
CA ASP A 6 8.37 10.70 20.37
C ASP A 6 7.60 12.02 20.27
N LEU A 7 8.29 13.11 19.87
CA LEU A 7 7.67 14.43 19.69
C LEU A 7 6.64 14.48 18.56
N TYR A 8 6.69 13.57 17.61
CA TYR A 8 5.69 13.49 16.50
C TYR A 8 4.31 13.01 16.99
N ASN A 9 4.25 12.37 18.18
CA ASN A 9 2.99 11.96 18.77
C ASN A 9 2.33 13.07 19.62
N ILE A 10 2.97 14.23 19.83
CA ILE A 10 2.39 15.32 20.62
C ILE A 10 1.28 16.07 19.88
N PRO A 11 1.46 16.53 18.60
CA PRO A 11 0.43 17.30 17.91
C PRO A 11 -0.72 16.42 17.39
N GLY A 12 -1.86 17.08 17.10
CA GLY A 12 -3.02 16.47 16.45
C GLY A 12 -3.97 15.80 17.43
N TRP A 13 -4.84 14.94 16.93
CA TRP A 13 -5.90 14.29 17.66
C TRP A 13 -5.40 13.27 18.70
N HIS A 14 -6.12 13.17 19.82
CA HIS A 14 -5.81 12.26 20.93
C HIS A 14 -7.03 11.43 21.35
N THR A 15 -6.76 10.24 21.90
CA THR A 15 -7.77 9.33 22.44
C THR A 15 -7.23 8.60 23.67
N ARG A 16 -8.14 8.19 24.56
CA ARG A 16 -7.86 7.26 25.66
C ARG A 16 -8.12 5.80 25.29
N LYS A 17 -8.74 5.55 24.13
CA LYS A 17 -9.03 4.19 23.64
C LYS A 17 -7.76 3.60 23.00
N HIS A 18 -7.52 2.33 23.21
CA HIS A 18 -6.46 1.58 22.53
C HIS A 18 -6.98 1.12 21.16
N LEU A 19 -6.94 2.02 20.17
CA LEU A 19 -7.33 1.73 18.78
C LEU A 19 -6.11 1.25 18.01
N VAL A 20 -6.26 0.12 17.33
CA VAL A 20 -5.24 -0.46 16.43
C VAL A 20 -5.79 -0.53 15.03
N VAL A 21 -5.07 0.09 14.08
CA VAL A 21 -5.32 -0.01 12.64
C VAL A 21 -4.14 -0.74 12.00
N ILE A 22 -4.41 -1.71 11.15
CA ILE A 22 -3.39 -2.38 10.34
C ILE A 22 -3.61 -1.94 8.90
N GLU A 23 -2.73 -1.10 8.39
CA GLU A 23 -2.75 -0.61 7.01
C GLU A 23 -1.73 -1.39 6.19
N SER A 24 -2.20 -2.05 5.13
CA SER A 24 -1.37 -2.87 4.25
C SER A 24 -1.52 -2.42 2.81
N ASP A 25 -0.41 -2.07 2.16
CA ASP A 25 -0.39 -1.49 0.82
C ASP A 25 -0.15 -2.53 -0.29
N ASP A 26 -0.21 -2.07 -1.53
CA ASP A 26 0.12 -2.78 -2.78
C ASP A 26 -0.87 -3.86 -3.22
N TRP A 27 -2.02 -4.01 -2.56
CA TRP A 27 -3.01 -4.98 -2.96
C TRP A 27 -3.53 -4.70 -4.38
N GLY A 28 -3.72 -5.76 -5.18
CA GLY A 28 -4.14 -5.65 -6.58
C GLY A 28 -3.04 -5.29 -7.59
N SER A 29 -1.90 -4.78 -7.14
CA SER A 29 -0.79 -4.39 -8.04
C SER A 29 0.02 -5.62 -8.50
N VAL A 30 0.37 -5.67 -9.77
CA VAL A 30 1.39 -6.62 -10.27
C VAL A 30 2.75 -6.20 -9.74
N ARG A 31 3.51 -7.17 -9.24
CA ARG A 31 4.93 -7.02 -8.87
C ARG A 31 5.75 -8.08 -9.60
N MET A 32 6.27 -9.09 -8.93
CA MET A 32 6.96 -10.20 -9.59
C MET A 32 5.93 -11.25 -10.05
N PRO A 33 5.75 -11.49 -11.37
CA PRO A 33 4.66 -12.35 -11.85
C PRO A 33 4.74 -13.81 -11.39
N SER A 34 5.97 -14.34 -11.26
CA SER A 34 6.18 -15.73 -10.82
C SER A 34 7.64 -16.00 -10.44
N ALA A 35 7.89 -17.13 -9.76
CA ALA A 35 9.25 -17.61 -9.51
C ALA A 35 10.05 -17.87 -10.81
N ALA A 36 9.38 -18.27 -11.90
CA ALA A 36 10.01 -18.45 -13.19
C ALA A 36 10.51 -17.11 -13.76
N VAL A 37 9.68 -16.06 -13.70
CA VAL A 37 10.06 -14.70 -14.13
C VAL A 37 11.19 -14.14 -13.25
N TYR A 38 11.12 -14.37 -11.93
CA TYR A 38 12.21 -14.00 -11.02
C TYR A 38 13.56 -14.61 -11.46
N ASN A 39 13.57 -15.91 -11.79
CA ASN A 39 14.79 -16.59 -12.26
C ASN A 39 15.25 -16.07 -13.64
N GLN A 40 14.33 -15.68 -14.53
CA GLN A 40 14.69 -15.06 -15.81
C GLN A 40 15.40 -13.71 -15.60
N PHE A 41 14.93 -12.87 -14.68
CA PHE A 41 15.63 -11.63 -14.34
C PHE A 41 17.06 -11.88 -13.88
N LEU A 42 17.26 -12.84 -12.96
CA LEU A 42 18.61 -13.21 -12.50
C LEU A 42 19.50 -13.70 -13.63
N ALA A 43 18.96 -14.51 -14.57
CA ALA A 43 19.69 -14.99 -15.74
C ALA A 43 20.11 -13.83 -16.68
N HIS A 44 19.36 -12.72 -16.70
CA HIS A 44 19.71 -11.50 -17.41
C HIS A 44 20.51 -10.50 -16.55
N SER A 45 21.09 -10.95 -15.43
CA SER A 45 21.90 -10.12 -14.52
C SER A 45 21.14 -8.95 -13.88
N VAL A 46 19.80 -8.99 -13.84
CA VAL A 46 18.98 -8.04 -13.08
C VAL A 46 18.86 -8.53 -11.64
N ARG A 47 19.32 -7.72 -10.69
CA ARG A 47 19.49 -8.10 -9.29
C ARG A 47 18.19 -7.96 -8.49
N VAL A 48 17.13 -8.65 -8.95
CA VAL A 48 15.82 -8.70 -8.26
C VAL A 48 15.89 -9.32 -6.85
N ASP A 49 17.00 -10.01 -6.55
CA ASP A 49 17.30 -10.56 -5.22
C ASP A 49 17.65 -9.50 -4.17
N LEU A 50 18.04 -8.29 -4.60
CA LEU A 50 18.37 -7.17 -3.70
C LEU A 50 17.15 -6.33 -3.28
N ASP A 51 16.04 -6.45 -4.00
CA ASP A 51 14.80 -5.74 -3.69
C ASP A 51 13.77 -6.73 -3.10
N PRO A 52 13.38 -6.58 -1.83
CA PRO A 52 12.40 -7.48 -1.18
C PRO A 52 11.06 -7.55 -1.91
N TYR A 53 10.59 -6.46 -2.52
CA TYR A 53 9.35 -6.45 -3.30
C TYR A 53 9.50 -7.29 -4.58
N CYS A 54 10.62 -7.17 -5.28
CA CYS A 54 10.89 -8.04 -6.43
C CYS A 54 11.09 -9.50 -6.03
N ARG A 55 11.63 -9.74 -4.82
CA ARG A 55 11.97 -11.08 -4.34
C ARG A 55 10.75 -11.86 -3.84
N TYR A 56 9.81 -11.20 -3.17
CA TYR A 56 8.75 -11.87 -2.43
C TYR A 56 7.34 -11.48 -2.88
N ASP A 57 7.14 -10.29 -3.47
CA ASP A 57 5.81 -9.77 -3.70
C ASP A 57 5.22 -10.19 -5.04
N ASN A 58 3.97 -10.63 -5.00
CA ASN A 58 3.14 -11.00 -6.14
C ASN A 58 1.68 -10.65 -5.84
N LEU A 59 0.81 -10.79 -6.84
CA LEU A 59 -0.63 -10.88 -6.60
C LEU A 59 -0.91 -12.04 -5.62
N ALA A 60 -1.75 -11.78 -4.63
CA ALA A 60 -2.10 -12.78 -3.62
C ALA A 60 -2.85 -13.95 -4.26
N THR A 61 -2.42 -15.16 -3.93
CA THR A 61 -3.14 -16.39 -4.26
C THR A 61 -4.27 -16.65 -3.26
N SER A 62 -5.16 -17.58 -3.58
CA SER A 62 -6.19 -18.03 -2.62
C SER A 62 -5.57 -18.64 -1.35
N GLU A 63 -4.42 -19.33 -1.47
CA GLU A 63 -3.68 -19.85 -0.33
C GLU A 63 -3.12 -18.74 0.55
N ASP A 64 -2.50 -17.70 -0.05
CA ASP A 64 -1.97 -16.55 0.70
C ASP A 64 -3.07 -15.85 1.51
N LEU A 65 -4.23 -15.61 0.88
CA LEU A 65 -5.38 -14.98 1.54
C LEU A 65 -5.97 -15.84 2.65
N SER A 66 -6.16 -17.15 2.40
CA SER A 66 -6.71 -18.09 3.39
C SER A 66 -5.82 -18.15 4.64
N ASN A 67 -4.51 -18.26 4.45
CA ASN A 67 -3.54 -18.30 5.54
C ASN A 67 -3.52 -16.99 6.34
N LEU A 68 -3.60 -15.84 5.66
CA LEU A 68 -3.69 -14.54 6.31
C LEU A 68 -4.98 -14.42 7.13
N PHE A 69 -6.13 -14.80 6.55
CA PHE A 69 -7.43 -14.72 7.22
C PHE A 69 -7.52 -15.64 8.43
N GLU A 70 -6.89 -16.83 8.40
CA GLU A 70 -6.77 -17.69 9.57
C GLU A 70 -6.05 -16.96 10.71
N VAL A 71 -4.94 -16.27 10.42
CA VAL A 71 -4.20 -15.52 11.44
C VAL A 71 -5.05 -14.37 12.00
N LEU A 72 -5.70 -13.58 11.15
CA LEU A 72 -6.52 -12.44 11.58
C LEU A 72 -7.72 -12.90 12.44
N ASN A 73 -8.34 -14.00 12.04
CA ASN A 73 -9.49 -14.56 12.77
C ASN A 73 -9.13 -15.27 14.09
N SER A 74 -7.85 -15.60 14.29
CA SER A 74 -7.38 -16.33 15.48
C SER A 74 -7.38 -15.49 16.76
N VAL A 75 -7.55 -14.18 16.66
CA VAL A 75 -7.61 -13.24 17.78
C VAL A 75 -8.91 -12.47 17.77
N LYS A 76 -9.37 -12.03 18.94
CA LYS A 76 -10.60 -11.23 19.08
C LYS A 76 -10.30 -10.05 20.00
N ASP A 77 -10.75 -8.87 19.58
CA ASP A 77 -10.67 -7.66 20.39
C ASP A 77 -11.66 -7.67 21.59
N CYS A 78 -11.66 -6.61 22.38
CA CYS A 78 -12.54 -6.50 23.58
C CYS A 78 -14.04 -6.54 23.27
N TYR A 79 -14.45 -6.40 22.01
CA TYR A 79 -15.83 -6.51 21.53
C TYR A 79 -16.11 -7.82 20.79
N GLY A 80 -15.14 -8.71 20.71
CA GLY A 80 -15.25 -9.98 20.00
C GLY A 80 -15.04 -9.88 18.49
N ASN A 81 -14.59 -8.73 17.97
CA ASN A 81 -14.25 -8.57 16.55
C ASN A 81 -12.87 -9.18 16.25
N PRO A 82 -12.69 -9.81 15.09
CA PRO A 82 -11.36 -10.26 14.64
C PRO A 82 -10.44 -9.07 14.37
N ALA A 83 -9.14 -9.33 14.26
CA ALA A 83 -8.24 -8.35 13.67
C ALA A 83 -8.62 -8.12 12.21
N VAL A 84 -8.54 -6.85 11.77
CA VAL A 84 -8.89 -6.45 10.40
C VAL A 84 -7.73 -5.70 9.75
N ILE A 85 -7.48 -6.00 8.48
CA ILE A 85 -6.54 -5.24 7.65
C ILE A 85 -7.32 -4.23 6.79
N THR A 86 -6.92 -2.95 6.83
CA THR A 86 -7.21 -1.99 5.78
C THR A 86 -6.29 -2.30 4.61
N ALA A 87 -6.85 -2.88 3.55
CA ALA A 87 -6.12 -3.30 2.37
C ALA A 87 -6.12 -2.18 1.32
N ASN A 88 -5.03 -1.42 1.27
CA ASN A 88 -4.90 -0.35 0.30
C ASN A 88 -4.62 -0.96 -1.08
N ALA A 89 -5.64 -0.90 -1.94
CA ALA A 89 -5.67 -1.58 -3.22
C ALA A 89 -5.59 -0.60 -4.39
N VAL A 90 -4.74 -0.91 -5.36
CA VAL A 90 -4.87 -0.35 -6.70
C VAL A 90 -6.01 -1.06 -7.43
N THR A 91 -6.66 -0.35 -8.34
CA THR A 91 -7.84 -0.87 -9.03
C THR A 91 -7.54 -1.46 -10.41
N ALA A 92 -6.36 -1.15 -10.96
CA ALA A 92 -5.96 -1.59 -12.29
C ALA A 92 -4.45 -1.89 -12.38
N ASN A 93 -4.09 -2.60 -13.43
CA ASN A 93 -2.71 -2.84 -13.87
C ASN A 93 -2.57 -2.48 -15.36
N PRO A 94 -1.34 -2.27 -15.88
CA PRO A 94 -1.12 -2.08 -17.31
C PRO A 94 -1.64 -3.25 -18.13
N ASP A 95 -2.33 -2.96 -19.22
CA ASP A 95 -2.66 -3.93 -20.27
C ASP A 95 -1.45 -4.04 -21.22
N PHE A 96 -0.53 -4.92 -20.90
CA PHE A 96 0.75 -5.06 -21.60
C PHE A 96 0.55 -5.35 -23.08
N GLU A 97 -0.47 -6.13 -23.48
CA GLU A 97 -0.73 -6.49 -24.86
C GLU A 97 -1.16 -5.28 -25.68
N LYS A 98 -2.12 -4.49 -25.18
CA LYS A 98 -2.58 -3.29 -25.89
C LYS A 98 -1.52 -2.19 -25.92
N ILE A 99 -0.75 -2.05 -24.86
CA ILE A 99 0.36 -1.08 -24.80
C ILE A 99 1.42 -1.45 -25.85
N ALA A 100 1.79 -2.73 -25.97
CA ALA A 100 2.72 -3.21 -26.99
C ALA A 100 2.18 -2.97 -28.40
N ALA A 101 0.89 -3.29 -28.65
CA ALA A 101 0.25 -3.09 -29.94
C ALA A 101 0.20 -1.61 -30.39
N SER A 102 0.28 -0.67 -29.44
CA SER A 102 0.38 0.76 -29.73
C SER A 102 1.82 1.27 -29.90
N ASN A 103 2.82 0.39 -29.90
CA ASN A 103 4.25 0.77 -29.88
C ASN A 103 4.60 1.74 -28.73
N PHE A 104 3.98 1.54 -27.56
CA PHE A 104 4.14 2.37 -26.34
C PHE A 104 3.66 3.82 -26.47
N GLU A 105 2.90 4.15 -27.52
CA GLU A 105 2.35 5.49 -27.72
C GLU A 105 1.18 5.78 -26.79
N ASN A 106 0.38 4.76 -26.48
CA ASN A 106 -0.80 4.90 -25.64
C ASN A 106 -0.73 3.98 -24.43
N TYR A 107 -1.24 4.48 -23.30
CA TYR A 107 -1.43 3.69 -22.10
C TYR A 107 -2.81 3.05 -22.11
N TYR A 108 -2.85 1.76 -21.80
CA TYR A 108 -4.06 0.98 -21.56
C TYR A 108 -3.93 0.27 -20.23
N TYR A 109 -5.04 0.14 -19.52
CA TYR A 109 -5.10 -0.59 -18.27
C TYR A 109 -6.25 -1.59 -18.26
N GLU A 110 -6.18 -2.54 -17.37
CA GLU A 110 -7.23 -3.50 -17.07
C GLU A 110 -7.51 -3.54 -15.57
N PRO A 111 -8.77 -3.78 -15.14
CA PRO A 111 -9.07 -4.02 -13.73
C PRO A 111 -8.17 -5.12 -13.16
N PHE A 112 -7.70 -4.96 -11.92
CA PHE A 112 -6.84 -5.98 -11.31
C PHE A 112 -7.53 -7.36 -11.21
N THR A 113 -8.86 -7.39 -11.15
CA THR A 113 -9.65 -8.63 -11.19
C THR A 113 -9.48 -9.39 -12.51
N HIS A 114 -9.31 -8.66 -13.63
CA HIS A 114 -8.98 -9.28 -14.92
C HIS A 114 -7.54 -9.82 -14.91
N THR A 115 -6.62 -9.08 -14.30
CA THR A 115 -5.24 -9.56 -14.13
C THR A 115 -5.19 -10.85 -13.29
N LEU A 116 -5.98 -10.95 -12.22
CA LEU A 116 -6.11 -12.18 -11.43
C LEU A 116 -6.66 -13.34 -12.28
N ALA A 117 -7.71 -13.09 -13.07
CA ALA A 117 -8.35 -14.11 -13.89
C ALA A 117 -7.45 -14.70 -15.00
N LYS A 118 -6.41 -13.97 -15.43
CA LYS A 118 -5.43 -14.45 -16.43
C LYS A 118 -4.50 -15.55 -15.92
N SER A 119 -4.40 -15.73 -14.60
CA SER A 119 -3.50 -16.72 -14.00
C SER A 119 -4.28 -17.79 -13.24
N PRO A 120 -4.11 -19.09 -13.58
CA PRO A 120 -4.80 -20.18 -12.88
C PRO A 120 -4.57 -20.19 -11.36
N ARG A 121 -3.45 -19.67 -10.88
CA ARG A 121 -3.12 -19.59 -9.44
C ARG A 121 -3.92 -18.52 -8.69
N HIS A 122 -4.55 -17.59 -9.39
CA HIS A 122 -5.23 -16.44 -8.81
C HIS A 122 -6.73 -16.39 -9.17
N THR A 123 -7.23 -17.32 -9.98
CA THR A 123 -8.60 -17.28 -10.52
C THR A 123 -9.66 -17.14 -9.41
N ASP A 124 -9.51 -17.85 -8.30
CA ASP A 124 -10.46 -17.80 -7.18
C ASP A 124 -10.08 -16.77 -6.10
N ALA A 125 -8.97 -16.04 -6.29
CA ALA A 125 -8.48 -15.13 -5.24
C ALA A 125 -9.47 -14.00 -4.94
N PHE A 126 -10.18 -13.47 -5.95
CA PHE A 126 -11.15 -12.39 -5.73
C PHE A 126 -12.37 -12.85 -4.92
N ALA A 127 -12.78 -14.11 -5.05
CA ALA A 127 -13.83 -14.67 -4.18
C ALA A 127 -13.40 -14.69 -2.70
N LEU A 128 -12.11 -14.95 -2.44
CA LEU A 128 -11.55 -14.85 -1.09
C LEU A 128 -11.53 -13.40 -0.58
N TRP A 129 -11.26 -12.40 -1.43
CA TRP A 129 -11.39 -10.99 -1.03
C TRP A 129 -12.80 -10.71 -0.52
N GLN A 130 -13.82 -11.14 -1.25
CA GLN A 130 -15.23 -10.96 -0.84
C GLN A 130 -15.53 -11.66 0.48
N GLN A 131 -15.09 -12.91 0.65
CA GLN A 131 -15.23 -13.63 1.93
C GLN A 131 -14.52 -12.91 3.09
N GLY A 132 -13.32 -12.38 2.87
CA GLY A 132 -12.59 -11.60 3.85
C GLY A 132 -13.31 -10.30 4.25
N MET A 133 -13.96 -9.65 3.28
CA MET A 133 -14.79 -8.45 3.53
C MET A 133 -16.04 -8.82 4.38
N ASP A 134 -16.76 -9.86 4.00
CA ASP A 134 -17.95 -10.33 4.71
C ASP A 134 -17.63 -10.77 6.14
N ALA A 135 -16.48 -11.41 6.33
CA ALA A 135 -15.97 -11.82 7.64
C ALA A 135 -15.31 -10.68 8.45
N LYS A 136 -15.25 -9.45 7.92
CA LYS A 136 -14.61 -8.28 8.53
C LYS A 136 -13.13 -8.48 8.87
N LEU A 137 -12.43 -9.26 8.06
CA LEU A 137 -10.98 -9.49 8.16
C LEU A 137 -10.18 -8.58 7.24
N PHE A 138 -10.80 -8.13 6.15
CA PHE A 138 -10.14 -7.46 5.05
C PHE A 138 -11.03 -6.35 4.51
N HIS A 139 -10.56 -5.10 4.60
CA HIS A 139 -11.34 -3.94 4.21
C HIS A 139 -10.60 -3.12 3.15
N PRO A 140 -10.95 -3.25 1.86
CA PRO A 140 -10.29 -2.50 0.80
C PRO A 140 -10.45 -0.99 0.96
N GLN A 141 -9.38 -0.25 0.64
CA GLN A 141 -9.36 1.20 0.48
C GLN A 141 -8.48 1.59 -0.71
N LEU A 142 -8.68 2.79 -1.27
CA LEU A 142 -8.05 3.19 -2.52
C LEU A 142 -6.55 3.50 -2.38
N HIS A 143 -5.74 2.88 -3.23
CA HIS A 143 -4.29 3.13 -3.35
C HIS A 143 -3.90 3.72 -4.72
N GLY A 144 -4.86 4.29 -5.44
CA GLY A 144 -4.72 4.76 -6.80
C GLY A 144 -5.30 3.80 -7.84
N ARG A 145 -5.35 4.24 -9.11
CA ARG A 145 -5.75 3.36 -10.21
C ARG A 145 -4.68 2.29 -10.44
N GLU A 146 -3.42 2.71 -10.58
CA GLU A 146 -2.22 1.83 -10.61
C GLU A 146 -1.11 2.39 -9.72
N HIS A 147 -0.14 1.54 -9.37
CA HIS A 147 1.06 1.91 -8.62
C HIS A 147 2.21 2.31 -9.56
N LEU A 148 1.93 3.21 -10.51
CA LEU A 148 2.81 3.50 -11.64
C LEU A 148 2.68 4.96 -12.10
N ASN A 149 3.80 5.65 -12.29
CA ASN A 149 3.83 6.89 -13.07
C ASN A 149 3.84 6.53 -14.56
N VAL A 150 2.67 6.56 -15.16
CA VAL A 150 2.43 6.16 -16.56
C VAL A 150 3.30 6.92 -17.55
N LYS A 151 3.39 8.26 -17.40
CA LYS A 151 4.15 9.10 -18.34
C LYS A 151 5.64 8.76 -18.34
N LYS A 152 6.24 8.63 -17.16
CA LYS A 152 7.67 8.30 -17.03
C LYS A 152 7.96 6.90 -17.55
N TRP A 153 7.09 5.94 -17.26
CA TRP A 153 7.26 4.56 -17.69
C TRP A 153 7.13 4.40 -19.21
N LEU A 154 6.10 4.99 -19.84
CA LEU A 154 5.97 4.99 -21.30
C LEU A 154 7.15 5.70 -21.98
N ALA A 155 7.65 6.80 -21.42
CA ALA A 155 8.85 7.46 -21.96
C ALA A 155 10.09 6.55 -21.90
N ALA A 156 10.28 5.77 -20.83
CA ALA A 156 11.37 4.83 -20.72
C ALA A 156 11.22 3.67 -21.72
N LEU A 157 10.02 3.16 -21.95
CA LEU A 157 9.74 2.14 -22.97
C LEU A 157 10.04 2.65 -24.39
N ARG A 158 9.57 3.85 -24.74
CA ARG A 158 9.86 4.49 -26.04
C ARG A 158 11.33 4.78 -26.25
N SER A 159 12.08 5.09 -25.19
CA SER A 159 13.54 5.27 -25.26
C SER A 159 14.32 3.97 -25.28
N ALA A 160 13.63 2.82 -25.31
CA ALA A 160 14.20 1.50 -25.30
C ALA A 160 15.16 1.24 -24.12
N GLU A 161 14.80 1.74 -22.90
CA GLU A 161 15.60 1.46 -21.70
C GLU A 161 15.59 -0.06 -21.44
N PRO A 162 16.76 -0.73 -21.42
CA PRO A 162 16.84 -2.19 -21.54
C PRO A 162 16.15 -2.95 -20.39
N ALA A 163 16.33 -2.50 -19.14
CA ALA A 163 15.74 -3.17 -17.99
C ALA A 163 14.22 -2.97 -17.94
N THR A 164 13.73 -1.80 -18.36
CA THR A 164 12.29 -1.50 -18.45
C THR A 164 11.62 -2.31 -19.56
N LEU A 165 12.27 -2.46 -20.72
CA LEU A 165 11.77 -3.31 -21.81
C LEU A 165 11.72 -4.78 -21.40
N LEU A 166 12.78 -5.28 -20.74
CA LEU A 166 12.80 -6.65 -20.23
C LEU A 166 11.67 -6.85 -19.20
N ALA A 167 11.49 -5.91 -18.27
CA ALA A 167 10.41 -5.98 -17.31
C ALA A 167 9.03 -6.01 -17.98
N PHE A 168 8.83 -5.14 -18.98
CA PHE A 168 7.62 -5.12 -19.79
C PHE A 168 7.33 -6.46 -20.46
N GLN A 169 8.35 -7.04 -21.13
CA GLN A 169 8.24 -8.34 -21.81
C GLN A 169 7.91 -9.49 -20.85
N LEU A 170 8.36 -9.37 -19.61
CA LEU A 170 8.10 -10.34 -18.53
C LEU A 170 6.83 -10.04 -17.73
N GLY A 171 6.02 -9.05 -18.14
CA GLY A 171 4.72 -8.73 -17.55
C GLY A 171 4.78 -8.01 -16.21
N THR A 172 5.82 -7.21 -15.98
CA THR A 172 5.97 -6.38 -14.78
C THR A 172 6.50 -4.99 -15.10
N PHE A 173 6.34 -4.07 -14.14
CA PHE A 173 6.90 -2.71 -14.16
C PHE A 173 7.66 -2.37 -12.86
N GLY A 174 7.72 -3.32 -11.92
CA GLY A 174 8.12 -3.08 -10.53
C GLY A 174 9.62 -3.01 -10.26
N LEU A 175 10.49 -2.94 -11.30
CA LEU A 175 11.93 -2.82 -11.08
C LEU A 175 12.31 -1.44 -10.51
N THR A 176 13.31 -1.45 -9.62
CA THR A 176 13.89 -0.26 -9.00
C THR A 176 15.37 -0.12 -9.36
N GLN A 177 16.01 1.00 -8.99
CA GLN A 177 17.44 1.19 -9.16
C GLN A 177 18.28 0.17 -8.38
N ASP A 178 17.78 -0.37 -7.28
CA ASP A 178 18.47 -1.39 -6.49
C ASP A 178 18.58 -2.72 -7.28
N SER A 179 17.54 -3.06 -8.05
CA SER A 179 17.54 -4.26 -8.90
C SER A 179 18.15 -4.04 -10.28
N ALA A 180 18.06 -2.82 -10.82
CA ALA A 180 18.59 -2.46 -12.15
C ALA A 180 19.13 -1.02 -12.15
N PRO A 181 20.43 -0.80 -11.90
CA PRO A 181 21.05 0.52 -11.83
C PRO A 181 20.94 1.37 -13.11
N THR A 182 20.64 0.74 -14.25
CA THR A 182 20.38 1.45 -15.52
C THR A 182 19.08 2.21 -15.55
N ILE A 183 18.12 1.88 -14.66
CA ILE A 183 16.88 2.60 -14.52
C ILE A 183 17.17 3.97 -13.91
N LYS A 184 17.06 5.01 -14.74
CA LYS A 184 17.37 6.39 -14.34
C LYS A 184 16.22 7.08 -13.61
N GLN A 185 14.99 6.64 -13.82
CA GLN A 185 13.79 7.25 -13.28
C GLN A 185 13.01 6.26 -12.42
N TYR A 186 12.44 6.78 -11.35
CA TYR A 186 11.58 6.00 -10.48
C TYR A 186 10.13 6.09 -10.96
N TYR A 187 9.55 4.95 -11.36
CA TYR A 187 8.18 4.91 -11.91
C TYR A 187 7.11 4.59 -10.87
N LEU A 188 7.47 4.05 -9.69
CA LEU A 188 6.48 3.53 -8.75
C LEU A 188 5.72 4.63 -8.00
N GLY A 189 6.17 5.88 -8.05
CA GLY A 189 5.45 7.02 -7.49
C GLY A 189 4.40 7.53 -8.48
N ALA A 190 3.17 6.99 -8.44
CA ALA A 190 2.11 7.33 -9.38
C ALA A 190 1.80 8.84 -9.46
N PHE A 191 1.99 9.56 -8.34
CA PHE A 191 1.67 11.01 -8.21
C PHE A 191 2.92 11.87 -7.93
N ASN A 192 4.08 11.43 -8.38
CA ASN A 192 5.37 12.07 -8.07
C ASN A 192 5.72 13.22 -9.02
N SER A 193 4.76 14.08 -9.35
CA SER A 193 4.94 15.34 -10.08
C SER A 193 3.99 16.41 -9.54
N ALA A 194 4.37 17.68 -9.70
CA ALA A 194 3.53 18.86 -9.40
C ALA A 194 3.38 19.78 -10.62
N LEU A 195 3.76 19.34 -11.81
CA LEU A 195 3.52 20.10 -13.04
C LEU A 195 2.01 20.20 -13.31
N PRO A 196 1.48 21.37 -13.70
CA PRO A 196 0.04 21.56 -13.94
C PRO A 196 -0.56 20.53 -14.91
N ALA A 197 0.17 20.19 -15.98
CA ALA A 197 -0.28 19.17 -16.94
C ALA A 197 -0.35 17.76 -16.34
N ASP A 198 0.46 17.47 -15.32
CA ASP A 198 0.43 16.19 -14.61
C ASP A 198 -0.70 16.16 -13.58
N ILE A 199 -0.95 17.28 -12.89
CA ILE A 199 -2.10 17.40 -11.97
C ILE A 199 -3.42 17.17 -12.71
N GLU A 200 -3.59 17.74 -13.90
CA GLU A 200 -4.79 17.48 -14.73
C GLU A 200 -4.90 16.02 -15.16
N HIS A 201 -3.78 15.39 -15.50
CA HIS A 201 -3.75 13.95 -15.78
C HIS A 201 -4.10 13.11 -14.53
N TYR A 202 -3.58 13.51 -13.35
CA TYR A 202 -3.90 12.83 -12.09
C TYR A 202 -5.38 12.96 -11.70
N ARG A 203 -6.05 14.08 -12.04
CA ARG A 203 -7.50 14.22 -11.89
C ARG A 203 -8.25 13.07 -12.58
N THR A 204 -7.88 12.78 -13.82
CA THR A 204 -8.47 11.67 -14.58
C THR A 204 -8.18 10.31 -13.92
N ILE A 205 -6.91 10.05 -13.56
CA ILE A 205 -6.49 8.79 -12.91
C ILE A 205 -7.23 8.58 -11.57
N ILE A 206 -7.39 9.62 -10.77
CA ILE A 206 -8.09 9.55 -9.48
C ILE A 206 -9.57 9.24 -9.70
N SER A 207 -10.23 9.95 -10.63
CA SER A 207 -11.63 9.74 -10.93
C SER A 207 -11.90 8.32 -11.44
N GLU A 208 -11.15 7.87 -12.43
CA GLU A 208 -11.26 6.51 -12.99
C GLU A 208 -10.96 5.44 -11.94
N GLY A 209 -9.90 5.64 -11.13
CA GLY A 209 -9.54 4.72 -10.05
C GLY A 209 -10.64 4.59 -9.00
N ALA A 210 -11.27 5.70 -8.61
CA ALA A 210 -12.36 5.71 -7.64
C ALA A 210 -13.65 5.05 -8.19
N GLU A 211 -14.00 5.30 -9.45
CA GLU A 211 -15.16 4.66 -10.10
C GLU A 211 -14.93 3.16 -10.28
N LEU A 212 -13.73 2.77 -10.68
CA LEU A 212 -13.36 1.36 -10.80
C LEU A 212 -13.36 0.66 -9.43
N PHE A 213 -12.88 1.34 -8.37
CA PHE A 213 -12.97 0.85 -6.99
C PHE A 213 -14.42 0.55 -6.60
N ASN A 214 -15.32 1.51 -6.83
CA ASN A 214 -16.75 1.34 -6.54
C ASN A 214 -17.37 0.18 -7.35
N THR A 215 -16.98 0.03 -8.60
CA THR A 215 -17.45 -1.06 -9.46
C THR A 215 -16.99 -2.43 -8.98
N ILE A 216 -15.73 -2.54 -8.52
CA ILE A 216 -15.13 -3.80 -8.08
C ILE A 216 -15.65 -4.22 -6.70
N PHE A 217 -15.74 -3.28 -5.76
CA PHE A 217 -16.03 -3.60 -4.35
C PHE A 217 -17.47 -3.31 -3.92
N GLY A 218 -18.27 -2.59 -4.73
CA GLY A 218 -19.67 -2.27 -4.43
C GLY A 218 -19.86 -1.13 -3.42
N PHE A 219 -18.80 -0.43 -3.04
CA PHE A 219 -18.84 0.75 -2.17
C PHE A 219 -17.74 1.76 -2.55
N ARG A 220 -17.89 3.00 -2.10
CA ARG A 220 -16.88 4.05 -2.34
C ARG A 220 -15.82 4.03 -1.25
N SER A 221 -14.54 4.12 -1.64
CA SER A 221 -13.45 4.31 -0.69
C SER A 221 -13.57 5.67 -0.01
N GLU A 222 -13.41 5.72 1.30
CA GLU A 222 -13.37 6.96 2.08
C GLU A 222 -11.94 7.36 2.47
N SER A 223 -10.98 6.44 2.38
CA SER A 223 -9.57 6.75 2.63
C SER A 223 -8.69 6.45 1.43
N PHE A 224 -7.59 7.16 1.36
CA PHE A 224 -6.63 7.07 0.27
C PHE A 224 -5.20 7.13 0.81
N ILE A 225 -4.31 6.38 0.18
CA ILE A 225 -2.87 6.53 0.34
C ILE A 225 -2.21 6.66 -1.02
N ALA A 226 -1.36 7.66 -1.17
CA ALA A 226 -0.58 7.80 -2.40
C ALA A 226 0.55 6.77 -2.46
N PRO A 227 0.75 6.07 -3.59
CA PRO A 227 1.95 5.26 -3.81
C PRO A 227 3.22 6.01 -3.42
N THR A 228 4.12 5.34 -2.68
CA THR A 228 5.40 5.90 -2.21
C THR A 228 5.32 7.11 -1.25
N TYR A 229 4.11 7.44 -0.76
CA TYR A 229 3.84 8.60 0.10
C TYR A 229 4.18 9.95 -0.57
N GLU A 230 4.14 9.99 -1.90
CA GLU A 230 4.48 11.17 -2.71
C GLU A 230 3.23 11.71 -3.40
N TRP A 231 2.84 12.94 -3.05
CA TRP A 231 1.77 13.66 -3.76
C TRP A 231 1.88 15.17 -3.57
N SER A 232 1.49 15.95 -4.60
CA SER A 232 1.25 17.38 -4.46
C SER A 232 -0.09 17.63 -3.75
N PRO A 233 -0.20 18.62 -2.85
CA PRO A 233 -1.48 19.08 -2.32
C PRO A 233 -2.51 19.44 -3.41
N ASP A 234 -2.06 19.75 -4.61
CA ASP A 234 -2.93 20.10 -5.74
C ASP A 234 -3.82 18.94 -6.22
N ILE A 235 -3.52 17.69 -5.85
CA ILE A 235 -4.44 16.56 -6.12
C ILE A 235 -5.52 16.40 -5.06
N GLU A 236 -5.40 17.04 -3.89
CA GLU A 236 -6.35 16.86 -2.79
C GLU A 236 -7.79 17.29 -3.14
N PRO A 237 -8.04 18.36 -3.94
CA PRO A 237 -9.39 18.67 -4.43
C PRO A 237 -10.02 17.55 -5.27
N HIS A 238 -9.19 16.85 -6.06
CA HIS A 238 -9.64 15.74 -6.90
C HIS A 238 -9.97 14.50 -6.06
N LEU A 239 -9.19 14.25 -5.00
CA LEU A 239 -9.49 13.19 -4.03
C LEU A 239 -10.82 13.49 -3.30
N THR A 240 -11.03 14.72 -2.85
CA THR A 240 -12.30 15.13 -2.21
C THR A 240 -13.48 14.96 -3.18
N ALA A 241 -13.33 15.36 -4.45
CA ALA A 241 -14.36 15.17 -5.48
C ALA A 241 -14.67 13.69 -5.75
N ALA A 242 -13.69 12.80 -5.59
CA ALA A 242 -13.86 11.35 -5.68
C ALA A 242 -14.49 10.70 -4.44
N GLY A 243 -14.78 11.47 -3.38
CA GLY A 243 -15.42 10.99 -2.15
C GLY A 243 -14.44 10.62 -1.03
N ILE A 244 -13.14 10.84 -1.22
CA ILE A 244 -12.13 10.61 -0.18
C ILE A 244 -12.29 11.67 0.92
N LYS A 245 -12.22 11.23 2.16
CA LYS A 245 -12.32 12.04 3.39
C LYS A 245 -11.01 11.98 4.20
N TYR A 246 -10.28 10.88 4.07
CA TYR A 246 -9.13 10.56 4.92
C TYR A 246 -7.89 10.28 4.08
N LEU A 247 -6.76 10.91 4.44
CA LEU A 247 -5.46 10.69 3.82
C LEU A 247 -4.56 9.88 4.75
N GLN A 248 -4.27 8.65 4.38
CA GLN A 248 -3.28 7.82 5.06
C GLN A 248 -1.86 8.26 4.65
N GLY A 249 -0.91 8.14 5.55
CA GLY A 249 0.48 8.48 5.25
C GLY A 249 1.41 8.36 6.45
N THR A 250 2.62 8.83 6.29
CA THR A 250 3.58 9.01 7.39
C THR A 250 3.58 10.46 7.86
N VAL A 251 4.14 10.74 9.04
CA VAL A 251 4.28 12.10 9.58
C VAL A 251 5.02 13.04 8.61
N CYS A 252 5.81 12.48 7.69
CA CYS A 252 6.54 13.24 6.69
C CYS A 252 5.96 12.97 5.30
N GLN A 253 5.03 13.82 4.86
CA GLN A 253 4.58 13.85 3.47
C GLN A 253 5.73 14.32 2.57
N LYS A 254 5.91 13.64 1.46
CA LYS A 254 6.83 14.01 0.39
C LYS A 254 6.03 14.73 -0.71
N ILE A 255 6.33 16.01 -0.93
CA ILE A 255 5.68 16.83 -1.95
C ILE A 255 6.65 16.98 -3.12
N PRO A 256 6.35 16.41 -4.30
CA PRO A 256 7.15 16.64 -5.50
C PRO A 256 7.02 18.08 -5.95
N MET A 257 8.12 18.71 -6.36
CA MET A 257 8.14 20.11 -6.78
C MET A 257 7.93 20.30 -8.29
N GLY A 258 7.90 19.19 -9.06
CA GLY A 258 7.66 19.24 -10.51
C GLY A 258 8.84 19.77 -11.31
N ASP A 259 10.02 19.83 -10.73
CA ASP A 259 11.24 20.18 -11.44
C ASP A 259 11.91 18.93 -12.07
N ASP A 260 12.78 19.15 -13.06
CA ASP A 260 13.52 18.09 -13.74
C ASP A 260 14.52 17.37 -12.82
N GLN A 261 14.81 17.93 -11.65
CA GLN A 261 15.76 17.39 -10.67
C GLN A 261 15.10 16.42 -9.70
N GLY A 262 13.76 16.29 -9.70
CA GLY A 262 13.02 15.45 -8.78
C GLY A 262 13.07 15.96 -7.33
N THR A 263 13.13 17.29 -7.15
CA THR A 263 13.15 17.93 -5.84
C THR A 263 11.90 17.58 -5.04
N ILE A 264 12.09 17.19 -3.77
CA ILE A 264 11.01 16.84 -2.85
C ILE A 264 11.02 17.79 -1.67
N LEU A 265 9.92 18.51 -1.46
CA LEU A 265 9.66 19.25 -0.23
C LEU A 265 9.03 18.31 0.81
N LYS A 266 9.44 18.43 2.07
CA LYS A 266 8.89 17.65 3.18
C LYS A 266 7.95 18.50 4.03
N ARG A 267 6.69 18.07 4.15
CA ARG A 267 5.68 18.66 5.04
C ARG A 267 5.37 17.71 6.18
N ARG A 268 5.21 18.22 7.40
CA ARG A 268 4.77 17.41 8.54
C ARG A 268 3.25 17.43 8.62
N CYS A 269 2.67 16.22 8.66
CA CYS A 269 1.26 16.00 8.89
C CYS A 269 1.07 15.23 10.18
N PHE A 270 0.02 15.52 10.94
CA PHE A 270 -0.20 14.88 12.23
C PHE A 270 -1.58 14.22 12.26
N GLN A 271 -1.69 13.17 13.05
CA GLN A 271 -2.93 12.40 13.23
C GLN A 271 -4.12 13.31 13.52
N GLY A 272 -5.15 13.25 12.68
CA GLY A 272 -6.41 13.98 12.86
C GLY A 272 -6.35 15.47 12.55
N THR A 273 -5.22 16.01 12.04
CA THR A 273 -5.20 17.37 11.49
C THR A 273 -5.82 17.37 10.10
N GLN A 274 -6.39 18.51 9.70
CA GLN A 274 -7.01 18.66 8.39
C GLN A 274 -6.05 19.29 7.38
N SER A 275 -6.16 18.87 6.13
CA SER A 275 -5.57 19.56 5.01
C SER A 275 -6.33 20.84 4.67
N PRO A 276 -5.75 21.75 3.86
CA PRO A 276 -6.47 22.93 3.37
C PRO A 276 -7.76 22.60 2.59
N HIS A 277 -7.89 21.38 2.10
CA HIS A 277 -9.04 20.89 1.35
C HIS A 277 -10.01 20.03 2.17
N GLY A 278 -9.86 20.05 3.52
CA GLY A 278 -10.77 19.38 4.45
C GLY A 278 -10.52 17.89 4.67
N LEU A 279 -9.49 17.31 4.05
CA LEU A 279 -9.12 15.91 4.25
C LEU A 279 -8.44 15.72 5.60
N ILE A 280 -8.80 14.68 6.34
CA ILE A 280 -8.21 14.36 7.65
C ILE A 280 -7.01 13.43 7.45
N TYR A 281 -5.87 13.79 8.03
CA TYR A 281 -4.66 12.97 7.98
C TYR A 281 -4.70 11.82 8.99
N LEU A 282 -4.43 10.60 8.49
CA LEU A 282 -4.26 9.37 9.27
C LEU A 282 -2.79 8.95 9.18
N MET A 283 -2.05 9.12 10.30
CA MET A 283 -0.58 8.98 10.26
C MET A 283 -0.13 7.65 10.85
N ARG A 284 0.62 6.89 10.06
CA ARG A 284 1.29 5.66 10.47
C ARG A 284 2.39 5.96 11.47
N ASN A 285 2.34 5.34 12.61
CA ASN A 285 3.28 5.54 13.72
C ASN A 285 3.88 4.22 14.26
N CYS A 286 3.41 3.08 13.76
CA CYS A 286 3.91 1.75 14.06
C CYS A 286 4.29 1.04 12.76
N PHE A 287 5.26 0.10 12.79
CA PHE A 287 5.76 -0.55 11.58
C PHE A 287 5.90 -2.04 11.80
N PHE A 288 5.37 -2.85 10.87
CA PHE A 288 5.53 -4.29 10.84
C PHE A 288 5.86 -4.74 9.41
N GLU A 289 7.17 -4.87 9.13
CA GLU A 289 7.71 -5.12 7.79
C GLU A 289 8.73 -6.26 7.77
N PRO A 290 8.33 -7.48 8.17
CA PRO A 290 9.27 -8.59 8.33
C PRO A 290 9.90 -9.06 7.01
N SER A 291 9.29 -8.83 5.85
CA SER A 291 9.91 -9.13 4.55
C SER A 291 11.05 -8.18 4.21
N LEU A 292 10.99 -6.92 4.67
CA LEU A 292 12.01 -5.92 4.40
C LEU A 292 13.21 -6.05 5.35
N LYS A 293 12.97 -6.60 6.55
CA LYS A 293 13.99 -6.76 7.59
C LYS A 293 13.87 -8.14 8.25
N PRO A 294 14.17 -9.22 7.52
CA PRO A 294 13.91 -10.59 8.01
C PRO A 294 14.67 -10.98 9.26
N GLU A 295 15.80 -10.35 9.54
CA GLU A 295 16.67 -10.61 10.70
C GLU A 295 16.35 -9.73 11.93
N ALA A 296 15.42 -8.76 11.80
CA ALA A 296 15.07 -7.87 12.90
C ALA A 296 13.96 -8.46 13.80
N ASP A 297 13.90 -8.03 15.06
CA ASP A 297 12.74 -8.32 15.93
C ASP A 297 11.56 -7.40 15.57
N ASN A 298 10.94 -7.67 14.41
CA ASN A 298 9.84 -6.87 13.90
C ASN A 298 8.64 -6.83 14.86
N VAL A 299 8.41 -7.89 15.64
CA VAL A 299 7.33 -7.93 16.65
C VAL A 299 7.63 -7.01 17.81
N GLY A 300 8.83 -7.14 18.42
CA GLY A 300 9.23 -6.30 19.55
C GLY A 300 9.32 -4.81 19.17
N GLU A 301 9.86 -4.49 17.97
CA GLU A 301 9.90 -3.12 17.47
C GLU A 301 8.49 -2.53 17.28
N CYS A 302 7.57 -3.29 16.69
CA CYS A 302 6.18 -2.85 16.49
C CYS A 302 5.47 -2.63 17.83
N LEU A 303 5.57 -3.57 18.78
CA LEU A 303 5.02 -3.43 20.14
C LEU A 303 5.58 -2.21 20.87
N HIS A 304 6.87 -1.92 20.70
CA HIS A 304 7.47 -0.71 21.24
C HIS A 304 6.86 0.56 20.65
N HIS A 305 6.58 0.60 19.34
CA HIS A 305 5.90 1.71 18.68
C HIS A 305 4.46 1.86 19.19
N ILE A 306 3.71 0.76 19.32
CA ILE A 306 2.34 0.74 19.84
C ILE A 306 2.31 1.30 21.28
N LYS A 307 3.21 0.82 22.16
CA LYS A 307 3.35 1.33 23.52
C LYS A 307 3.58 2.85 23.56
N LYS A 308 4.40 3.35 22.62
CA LYS A 308 4.63 4.80 22.51
C LYS A 308 3.37 5.52 22.03
N ALA A 309 2.68 5.02 21.01
CA ALA A 309 1.44 5.61 20.50
C ALA A 309 0.41 5.73 21.63
N PHE A 310 0.12 4.65 22.33
CA PHE A 310 -0.85 4.63 23.42
C PHE A 310 -0.45 5.52 24.60
N ARG A 311 0.84 5.54 24.97
CA ARG A 311 1.35 6.45 26.01
C ARG A 311 1.08 7.93 25.70
N TRP A 312 1.09 8.30 24.41
CA TRP A 312 0.81 9.66 23.96
C TRP A 312 -0.67 9.87 23.57
N GLY A 313 -1.55 8.92 23.89
CA GLY A 313 -2.96 8.99 23.55
C GLY A 313 -3.23 8.97 22.04
N LYS A 314 -2.45 8.25 21.27
CA LYS A 314 -2.65 8.07 19.83
C LYS A 314 -3.17 6.68 19.51
N ALA A 315 -3.96 6.57 18.43
CA ALA A 315 -4.19 5.28 17.82
C ALA A 315 -2.85 4.71 17.31
N ALA A 316 -2.72 3.39 17.36
CA ALA A 316 -1.59 2.67 16.78
C ALA A 316 -1.91 2.31 15.32
N ASN A 317 -1.41 3.11 14.38
CA ASN A 317 -1.55 2.85 12.95
C ASN A 317 -0.32 2.07 12.47
N ILE A 318 -0.50 0.78 12.25
CA ILE A 318 0.56 -0.14 11.85
C ILE A 318 0.69 -0.09 10.33
N CYS A 319 1.86 0.36 9.86
CA CYS A 319 2.27 0.28 8.47
C CYS A 319 2.72 -1.14 8.14
N SER A 320 2.19 -1.72 7.09
CA SER A 320 2.61 -2.98 6.51
C SER A 320 2.40 -2.96 4.99
N HIS A 321 2.90 -3.98 4.30
CA HIS A 321 2.67 -4.16 2.86
C HIS A 321 2.27 -5.61 2.58
N ARG A 322 1.56 -5.82 1.48
CA ARG A 322 1.15 -7.15 1.02
C ARG A 322 2.30 -8.14 0.96
N VAL A 323 3.49 -7.69 0.57
CA VAL A 323 4.71 -8.51 0.49
C VAL A 323 4.96 -9.35 1.75
N ASN A 324 4.53 -8.88 2.92
CA ASN A 324 4.71 -9.60 4.18
C ASN A 324 3.86 -10.88 4.28
N PHE A 325 2.84 -11.03 3.44
CA PHE A 325 1.84 -12.08 3.52
C PHE A 325 1.82 -12.99 2.29
N ILE A 326 2.75 -12.80 1.34
CA ILE A 326 2.83 -13.57 0.09
C ILE A 326 3.91 -14.63 0.18
N GLY A 327 3.53 -15.87 -0.18
CA GLY A 327 4.41 -17.05 -0.20
C GLY A 327 4.57 -17.68 -1.59
N SER A 328 3.87 -17.15 -2.59
CA SER A 328 3.78 -17.76 -3.92
C SER A 328 5.08 -17.79 -4.71
N ILE A 329 6.05 -16.92 -4.39
CA ILE A 329 7.41 -16.90 -4.99
C ILE A 329 8.38 -17.65 -4.08
N ASP A 330 8.38 -17.37 -2.78
CA ASP A 330 9.21 -18.00 -1.78
C ASP A 330 8.40 -18.25 -0.50
N LYS A 331 7.98 -19.50 -0.29
CA LYS A 331 7.14 -19.91 0.84
C LYS A 331 7.77 -19.58 2.21
N ARG A 332 9.11 -19.54 2.31
CA ARG A 332 9.80 -19.17 3.56
C ARG A 332 9.41 -17.78 4.06
N ASN A 333 8.92 -16.91 3.16
CA ASN A 333 8.44 -15.58 3.52
C ASN A 333 7.19 -15.68 4.42
N THR A 334 6.16 -16.39 4.01
CA THR A 334 4.93 -16.58 4.80
C THR A 334 5.16 -17.48 6.01
N ASP A 335 5.97 -18.54 5.90
CA ASP A 335 6.30 -19.44 7.01
C ASP A 335 6.95 -18.71 8.19
N ARG A 336 7.69 -17.61 7.92
CA ARG A 336 8.26 -16.72 8.94
C ARG A 336 7.28 -15.64 9.40
N ASN A 337 6.60 -14.99 8.46
CA ASN A 337 5.91 -13.74 8.73
C ASN A 337 4.51 -13.93 9.32
N LEU A 338 3.77 -14.97 8.92
CA LEU A 338 2.43 -15.22 9.47
C LEU A 338 2.46 -15.61 10.95
N PRO A 339 3.36 -16.50 11.42
CA PRO A 339 3.56 -16.72 12.86
C PRO A 339 3.98 -15.43 13.61
N ALA A 340 4.80 -14.58 12.99
CA ALA A 340 5.18 -13.29 13.59
C ALA A 340 3.98 -12.34 13.71
N LEU A 341 3.10 -12.28 12.70
CA LEU A 341 1.85 -11.51 12.77
C LEU A 341 0.93 -12.06 13.87
N ARG A 342 0.71 -13.36 13.95
CA ARG A 342 -0.09 -14.01 15.00
C ARG A 342 0.45 -13.67 16.40
N ARG A 343 1.77 -13.73 16.58
CA ARG A 343 2.45 -13.33 17.82
C ARG A 343 2.20 -11.85 18.13
N LEU A 344 2.37 -10.96 17.15
CA LEU A 344 2.14 -9.52 17.32
C LEU A 344 0.72 -9.25 17.81
N LEU A 345 -0.30 -9.80 17.15
CA LEU A 345 -1.70 -9.61 17.50
C LEU A 345 -2.03 -10.15 18.90
N SER A 346 -1.52 -11.32 19.24
CA SER A 346 -1.70 -11.92 20.57
C SER A 346 -1.04 -11.10 21.68
N GLU A 347 0.16 -10.58 21.43
CA GLU A 347 0.89 -9.71 22.37
C GLU A 347 0.21 -8.35 22.56
N ILE A 348 -0.41 -7.79 21.50
CA ILE A 348 -1.21 -6.56 21.59
C ILE A 348 -2.34 -6.77 22.59
N LEU A 349 -3.14 -7.82 22.41
CA LEU A 349 -4.29 -8.11 23.29
C LEU A 349 -3.87 -8.47 24.72
N ARG A 350 -2.72 -9.15 24.89
CA ARG A 350 -2.17 -9.45 26.21
C ARG A 350 -1.73 -8.19 26.97
N ASN A 351 -1.09 -7.24 26.28
CA ASN A 351 -0.57 -6.03 26.90
C ASN A 351 -1.66 -4.95 27.07
N TRP A 352 -2.66 -4.91 26.20
CA TRP A 352 -3.78 -3.95 26.19
C TRP A 352 -5.11 -4.68 25.94
N PRO A 353 -5.71 -5.32 26.97
CA PRO A 353 -6.89 -6.15 26.79
C PRO A 353 -8.15 -5.40 26.29
N ASP A 354 -8.18 -4.08 26.42
CA ASP A 354 -9.24 -3.18 25.94
C ASP A 354 -9.01 -2.68 24.50
N THR A 355 -8.06 -3.27 23.78
CA THR A 355 -7.79 -2.96 22.37
C THR A 355 -9.02 -3.17 21.50
N GLN A 356 -9.18 -2.28 20.51
CA GLN A 356 -10.18 -2.35 19.45
C GLN A 356 -9.45 -2.33 18.10
N PHE A 357 -9.71 -3.35 17.28
CA PHE A 357 -9.24 -3.35 15.89
C PHE A 357 -10.24 -2.58 15.03
N VAL A 358 -9.75 -1.55 14.32
CA VAL A 358 -10.57 -0.70 13.44
C VAL A 358 -9.89 -0.49 12.10
N THR A 359 -10.66 -0.16 11.08
CA THR A 359 -10.16 0.20 9.75
C THR A 359 -9.78 1.68 9.68
N SER A 360 -9.05 2.09 8.64
CA SER A 360 -8.62 3.48 8.48
C SER A 360 -9.79 4.45 8.36
N ASP A 361 -10.80 4.12 7.56
CA ASP A 361 -12.03 4.91 7.44
C ASP A 361 -12.80 4.99 8.76
N THR A 362 -12.91 3.89 9.51
CA THR A 362 -13.51 3.89 10.85
C THR A 362 -12.73 4.78 11.82
N LEU A 363 -11.39 4.73 11.81
CA LEU A 363 -10.58 5.65 12.62
C LEU A 363 -10.83 7.11 12.21
N GLY A 364 -10.89 7.39 10.91
CA GLY A 364 -11.21 8.70 10.37
C GLY A 364 -12.56 9.22 10.85
N ALA A 365 -13.61 8.39 10.81
CA ALA A 365 -14.93 8.72 11.31
C ALA A 365 -14.94 9.00 12.84
N ILE A 366 -14.19 8.22 13.63
CA ILE A 366 -14.01 8.45 15.07
C ILE A 366 -13.35 9.82 15.33
N ILE A 367 -12.34 10.18 14.55
CA ILE A 367 -11.67 11.48 14.67
C ILE A 367 -12.64 12.59 14.34
N GLN A 368 -13.35 12.49 13.20
CA GLN A 368 -14.30 13.50 12.73
C GLN A 368 -15.46 13.73 13.71
N SER A 369 -15.96 12.67 14.37
CA SER A 369 -17.07 12.79 15.34
C SER A 369 -16.70 13.53 16.64
N LYS A 370 -15.41 13.79 16.89
CA LYS A 370 -14.90 14.45 18.09
C LYS A 370 -14.23 15.80 17.81
N SER A 371 -14.21 16.20 16.54
CA SER A 371 -13.79 17.53 16.09
C SER A 371 -14.99 18.45 16.04
#